data_86cc68d0fb25d0dfef39cef93bdf1e76
#
_entry.id   86cc68d0fb25d0dfef39cef93bdf1e76
#
_cell.length_a   1.000
_cell.length_b   1.000
_cell.length_c   1.000
_cell.angle_alpha   90.00
_cell.angle_beta   90.00
_cell.angle_gamma   90.00
#
_symmetry.space_group_name_H-M   'P 1'
#
loop_
_entity.id
_entity.type
_entity.pdbx_description
1 polymer ?
#
loop_
_entity_poly.entity_id
_entity_poly.type
_entity_poly.pdbx_seq_one_letter_code
_entity_poly.pdbx_strand_id
1 'polypeptide(L)'
;MGRTLYDKIWDEHVVHTEEDGTAILYIDRHLVHEVTSPQAFEGLRQAGRKVWRVSSIVATADHNTPTTGWELGYDGITDPISKAQITTLDANIKESGAAAFFPFLSKRQGIVHVIGPETGATLPGMTVVCGDSHTSTHGAFGALAHGIGTSEVEHVMATQTLLAKKAKNMLVKVEGAVARGVTGKDIVLAIIGRIGTAGGTGYTIEFAGSAIRALSMEGRMTLCNMAIEAGARAGLVAVDEKTIDYCKGRPLSPTGVEWDHAVAYWKTLQSDTDAHFDTVVELHAADILPQVTWGTSPEMVLDINGNVPDPDKEKDPSKRDAIERALVYMGLQPGKALNDLFVDKVFIGSCTNSRIEDMREAAAIVKKIGQKVAKNIKLAMVVPGSGLVKEQAEREGLHEIFKAAGFEWREPGCSMCLAMNADRLEPGERCASTSNRNFEGRQGAGGRTHLVSPAMAAAAAIHGHFVDVRKFV
;
A
#
# COMPACT_ATOMS: atom_id res chain seq x y z
N MET A 1 -29.40 8.89 -15.42
CA MET A 1 -27.99 9.29 -15.25
C MET A 1 -27.25 8.07 -14.75
N GLY A 2 -26.22 7.63 -15.44
CA GLY A 2 -25.46 6.48 -15.05
C GLY A 2 -24.74 6.68 -13.72
N ARG A 3 -24.49 5.58 -13.00
CA ARG A 3 -23.80 5.59 -11.71
C ARG A 3 -22.35 5.16 -11.88
N THR A 4 -21.44 5.81 -11.15
CA THR A 4 -20.05 5.34 -11.03
C THR A 4 -19.97 4.07 -10.18
N LEU A 5 -18.85 3.35 -10.25
CA LEU A 5 -18.59 2.23 -9.34
C LEU A 5 -18.71 2.66 -7.87
N TYR A 6 -18.15 3.82 -7.54
CA TYR A 6 -18.26 4.39 -6.19
C TYR A 6 -19.73 4.65 -5.80
N ASP A 7 -20.53 5.25 -6.68
CA ASP A 7 -21.94 5.51 -6.39
C ASP A 7 -22.72 4.21 -6.12
N LYS A 8 -22.46 3.16 -6.91
CA LYS A 8 -23.13 1.86 -6.72
C LYS A 8 -22.84 1.28 -5.34
N ILE A 9 -21.56 1.22 -4.94
CA ILE A 9 -21.17 0.66 -3.65
C ILE A 9 -21.68 1.55 -2.51
N TRP A 10 -21.54 2.87 -2.63
CA TRP A 10 -22.00 3.81 -1.62
C TRP A 10 -23.50 3.67 -1.37
N ASP A 11 -24.30 3.73 -2.43
CA ASP A 11 -25.77 3.74 -2.33
C ASP A 11 -26.30 2.41 -1.72
N GLU A 12 -25.62 1.28 -1.92
CA GLU A 12 -25.98 -0.01 -1.35
C GLU A 12 -25.65 -0.14 0.14
N HIS A 13 -24.75 0.73 0.68
CA HIS A 13 -24.31 0.68 2.07
C HIS A 13 -24.83 1.83 2.94
N VAL A 14 -25.47 2.84 2.36
CA VAL A 14 -26.08 3.93 3.11
C VAL A 14 -27.31 3.42 3.84
N VAL A 15 -27.29 3.49 5.17
CA VAL A 15 -28.41 3.14 6.04
C VAL A 15 -29.36 4.31 6.21
N HIS A 16 -28.81 5.52 6.35
CA HIS A 16 -29.54 6.76 6.53
C HIS A 16 -28.66 7.93 6.12
N THR A 17 -29.28 9.02 5.69
CA THR A 17 -28.60 10.28 5.40
C THR A 17 -29.28 11.41 6.18
N GLU A 18 -28.50 12.13 6.97
CA GLU A 18 -28.94 13.29 7.75
C GLU A 18 -29.19 14.51 6.84
N GLU A 19 -29.89 15.51 7.36
CA GLU A 19 -30.22 16.75 6.61
C GLU A 19 -28.97 17.52 6.14
N ASP A 20 -27.84 17.41 6.86
CA ASP A 20 -26.56 18.05 6.51
C ASP A 20 -25.74 17.26 5.48
N GLY A 21 -26.28 16.15 4.97
CA GLY A 21 -25.65 15.24 4.01
C GLY A 21 -24.68 14.24 4.64
N THR A 22 -24.58 14.16 5.97
CA THR A 22 -23.84 13.12 6.65
C THR A 22 -24.58 11.79 6.54
N ALA A 23 -23.94 10.76 6.04
CA ALA A 23 -24.51 9.43 5.89
C ALA A 23 -24.02 8.48 6.99
N ILE A 24 -24.91 7.59 7.44
CA ILE A 24 -24.59 6.41 8.22
C ILE A 24 -24.29 5.30 7.22
N LEU A 25 -23.03 4.93 7.09
CA LEU A 25 -22.55 3.92 6.15
C LEU A 25 -22.34 2.59 6.87
N TYR A 26 -22.97 1.51 6.40
CA TYR A 26 -22.75 0.17 6.91
C TYR A 26 -21.36 -0.34 6.50
N ILE A 27 -20.66 -1.04 7.41
CA ILE A 27 -19.32 -1.56 7.19
C ILE A 27 -19.34 -3.09 7.17
N ASP A 28 -18.93 -3.70 6.07
CA ASP A 28 -18.92 -5.16 5.93
C ASP A 28 -17.73 -5.82 6.61
N ARG A 29 -16.55 -5.19 6.51
CA ARG A 29 -15.29 -5.77 6.99
C ARG A 29 -14.49 -4.74 7.78
N HIS A 30 -14.04 -5.15 8.96
CA HIS A 30 -13.14 -4.38 9.80
C HIS A 30 -11.82 -5.13 9.95
N LEU A 31 -10.76 -4.59 9.35
CA LEU A 31 -9.40 -5.09 9.52
C LEU A 31 -8.78 -4.44 10.76
N VAL A 32 -8.18 -5.24 11.63
CA VAL A 32 -7.73 -4.79 12.95
C VAL A 32 -6.26 -5.17 13.17
N HIS A 33 -5.46 -4.22 13.62
CA HIS A 33 -4.06 -4.42 13.97
C HIS A 33 -3.71 -3.80 15.33
N GLU A 34 -2.49 -4.01 15.81
CA GLU A 34 -2.07 -3.71 17.18
C GLU A 34 -1.94 -2.21 17.49
N VAL A 35 -1.80 -1.33 16.49
CA VAL A 35 -1.48 0.09 16.75
C VAL A 35 -2.70 0.90 17.19
N THR A 36 -3.85 0.74 16.51
CA THR A 36 -5.05 1.55 16.74
C THR A 36 -6.12 0.85 17.56
N SER A 37 -6.06 -0.49 17.69
CA SER A 37 -7.10 -1.26 18.37
C SER A 37 -7.06 -1.22 19.90
N PRO A 38 -5.93 -1.06 20.60
CA PRO A 38 -5.90 -1.09 22.07
C PRO A 38 -6.85 -0.08 22.71
N GLN A 39 -6.80 1.19 22.26
CA GLN A 39 -7.66 2.25 22.79
C GLN A 39 -9.12 2.02 22.40
N ALA A 40 -9.42 1.50 21.22
CA ALA A 40 -10.79 1.21 20.80
C ALA A 40 -11.44 0.12 21.66
N PHE A 41 -10.74 -0.97 21.95
CA PHE A 41 -11.22 -2.01 22.86
C PHE A 41 -11.37 -1.49 24.30
N GLU A 42 -10.48 -0.64 24.76
CA GLU A 42 -10.60 -0.03 26.08
C GLU A 42 -11.82 0.89 26.16
N GLY A 43 -12.08 1.71 25.13
CA GLY A 43 -13.28 2.53 25.05
C GLY A 43 -14.58 1.68 25.11
N LEU A 44 -14.62 0.57 24.38
CA LEU A 44 -15.75 -0.36 24.48
C LEU A 44 -15.96 -0.89 25.91
N ARG A 45 -14.90 -1.31 26.60
CA ARG A 45 -14.99 -1.80 27.99
C ARG A 45 -15.48 -0.70 28.94
N GLN A 46 -14.96 0.51 28.84
CA GLN A 46 -15.38 1.64 29.67
C GLN A 46 -16.84 2.03 29.42
N ALA A 47 -17.32 1.90 28.17
CA ALA A 47 -18.71 2.14 27.81
C ALA A 47 -19.64 0.94 28.12
N GLY A 48 -19.12 -0.18 28.64
CA GLY A 48 -19.89 -1.41 28.86
C GLY A 48 -20.44 -2.05 27.57
N ARG A 49 -19.79 -1.81 26.44
CA ARG A 49 -20.20 -2.29 25.12
C ARG A 49 -19.35 -3.48 24.67
N LYS A 50 -19.96 -4.33 23.87
CA LYS A 50 -19.26 -5.43 23.19
C LYS A 50 -19.12 -5.12 21.70
N VAL A 51 -18.22 -5.83 21.04
CA VAL A 51 -18.16 -5.83 19.58
C VAL A 51 -19.50 -6.34 19.02
N TRP A 52 -20.12 -5.52 18.16
CA TRP A 52 -21.45 -5.81 17.62
C TRP A 52 -21.45 -7.04 16.69
N ARG A 53 -20.52 -7.06 15.72
CA ARG A 53 -20.44 -8.13 14.72
C ARG A 53 -19.01 -8.69 14.65
N VAL A 54 -18.72 -9.65 15.50
CA VAL A 54 -17.40 -10.29 15.59
C VAL A 54 -16.95 -10.89 14.25
N SER A 55 -17.89 -11.44 13.47
CA SER A 55 -17.63 -12.03 12.15
C SER A 55 -17.15 -11.03 11.09
N SER A 56 -17.23 -9.72 11.33
CA SER A 56 -16.67 -8.70 10.44
C SER A 56 -15.19 -8.46 10.67
N ILE A 57 -14.64 -8.87 11.82
CA ILE A 57 -13.23 -8.59 12.19
C ILE A 57 -12.31 -9.65 11.61
N VAL A 58 -11.23 -9.18 10.98
CA VAL A 58 -10.03 -9.97 10.67
C VAL A 58 -8.84 -9.23 11.25
N ALA A 59 -8.06 -9.91 12.10
CA ALA A 59 -7.02 -9.29 12.90
C ALA A 59 -5.63 -9.92 12.67
N THR A 60 -4.60 -9.08 12.75
CA THR A 60 -3.19 -9.50 12.70
C THR A 60 -2.31 -8.45 13.38
N ALA A 61 -1.12 -8.83 13.84
CA ALA A 61 -0.06 -7.90 14.21
C ALA A 61 0.86 -7.68 13.01
N ASP A 62 1.18 -6.42 12.67
CA ASP A 62 1.95 -6.13 11.45
C ASP A 62 2.93 -4.95 11.55
N HIS A 63 2.61 -3.89 12.29
CA HIS A 63 3.41 -2.66 12.34
C HIS A 63 4.62 -2.76 13.26
N ASN A 64 4.42 -3.31 14.44
CA ASN A 64 5.42 -3.39 15.51
C ASN A 64 6.17 -4.73 15.56
N THR A 65 5.87 -5.63 14.63
CA THR A 65 6.51 -6.94 14.60
C THR A 65 7.96 -6.83 14.14
N PRO A 66 8.92 -7.47 14.83
CA PRO A 66 10.29 -7.53 14.35
C PRO A 66 10.37 -8.42 13.10
N THR A 67 11.32 -8.13 12.21
CA THR A 67 11.59 -8.92 11.00
C THR A 67 12.75 -9.87 11.15
N THR A 68 13.31 -9.95 12.36
CA THR A 68 14.38 -10.86 12.78
C THR A 68 14.14 -11.36 14.21
N GLY A 69 14.82 -12.42 14.62
CA GLY A 69 14.76 -12.89 16.02
C GLY A 69 13.45 -13.59 16.38
N TRP A 70 12.71 -14.12 15.42
CA TRP A 70 11.44 -14.81 15.67
C TRP A 70 11.62 -16.08 16.51
N GLU A 71 12.82 -16.69 16.50
CA GLU A 71 13.17 -17.81 17.36
C GLU A 71 13.15 -17.46 18.86
N LEU A 72 13.25 -16.16 19.19
CA LEU A 72 13.14 -15.65 20.57
C LEU A 72 11.68 -15.41 21.00
N GLY A 73 10.72 -15.60 20.10
CA GLY A 73 9.32 -15.34 20.39
C GLY A 73 9.04 -13.89 20.77
N TYR A 74 8.14 -13.66 21.72
CA TYR A 74 7.81 -12.31 22.24
C TYR A 74 8.99 -11.63 22.93
N ASP A 75 10.00 -12.36 23.35
CA ASP A 75 11.21 -11.77 23.95
C ASP A 75 12.14 -11.16 22.92
N GLY A 76 11.98 -11.50 21.65
CA GLY A 76 12.63 -10.83 20.53
C GLY A 76 12.11 -9.42 20.24
N ILE A 77 10.96 -9.02 20.81
CA ILE A 77 10.41 -7.66 20.71
C ILE A 77 11.09 -6.80 21.76
N THR A 78 12.11 -6.04 21.35
CA THR A 78 12.95 -5.26 22.27
C THR A 78 12.31 -3.95 22.73
N ASP A 79 11.42 -3.35 21.90
CA ASP A 79 10.70 -2.14 22.29
C ASP A 79 9.51 -2.48 23.20
N PRO A 80 9.43 -1.95 24.43
CA PRO A 80 8.36 -2.24 25.38
C PRO A 80 6.97 -1.83 24.89
N ILE A 81 6.88 -0.72 24.13
CA ILE A 81 5.60 -0.21 23.62
C ILE A 81 5.09 -1.16 22.55
N SER A 82 5.93 -1.55 21.61
CA SER A 82 5.60 -2.54 20.56
C SER A 82 5.15 -3.86 21.15
N LYS A 83 5.88 -4.37 22.18
CA LYS A 83 5.52 -5.60 22.91
C LYS A 83 4.16 -5.48 23.58
N ALA A 84 3.89 -4.36 24.26
CA ALA A 84 2.62 -4.11 24.91
C ALA A 84 1.46 -4.05 23.91
N GLN A 85 1.62 -3.38 22.78
CA GLN A 85 0.58 -3.29 21.73
C GLN A 85 0.25 -4.65 21.13
N ILE A 86 1.26 -5.45 20.78
CA ILE A 86 1.06 -6.81 20.21
C ILE A 86 0.36 -7.72 21.24
N THR A 87 0.82 -7.76 22.49
CA THR A 87 0.22 -8.60 23.52
C THR A 87 -1.20 -8.15 23.89
N THR A 88 -1.48 -6.84 23.83
CA THR A 88 -2.84 -6.30 24.04
C THR A 88 -3.77 -6.69 22.90
N LEU A 89 -3.33 -6.67 21.64
CA LEU A 89 -4.12 -7.19 20.52
C LEU A 89 -4.50 -8.66 20.76
N ASP A 90 -3.52 -9.49 21.13
CA ASP A 90 -3.75 -10.92 21.39
C ASP A 90 -4.81 -11.14 22.48
N ALA A 91 -4.71 -10.39 23.58
CA ALA A 91 -5.66 -10.47 24.68
C ALA A 91 -7.07 -10.02 24.25
N ASN A 92 -7.17 -8.89 23.54
CA ASN A 92 -8.44 -8.33 23.08
C ASN A 92 -9.15 -9.25 22.09
N ILE A 93 -8.42 -9.84 21.15
CA ILE A 93 -9.03 -10.76 20.16
C ILE A 93 -9.38 -12.11 20.79
N LYS A 94 -8.63 -12.59 21.77
CA LYS A 94 -9.02 -13.79 22.55
C LYS A 94 -10.29 -13.56 23.34
N GLU A 95 -10.50 -12.37 23.90
CA GLU A 95 -11.69 -12.00 24.66
C GLU A 95 -12.91 -11.79 23.76
N SER A 96 -12.77 -11.00 22.68
CA SER A 96 -13.88 -10.57 21.83
C SER A 96 -14.17 -11.52 20.66
N GLY A 97 -13.13 -12.20 20.15
CA GLY A 97 -13.17 -13.01 18.94
C GLY A 97 -12.96 -12.21 17.65
N ALA A 98 -12.82 -12.93 16.54
CA ALA A 98 -12.72 -12.42 15.18
C ALA A 98 -13.13 -13.52 14.19
N ALA A 99 -13.47 -13.16 12.95
CA ALA A 99 -13.65 -14.13 11.86
C ALA A 99 -12.36 -14.90 11.56
N ALA A 100 -11.22 -14.19 11.61
CA ALA A 100 -9.89 -14.78 11.54
C ALA A 100 -8.89 -13.92 12.34
N PHE A 101 -7.95 -14.61 13.01
CA PHE A 101 -6.87 -13.96 13.75
C PHE A 101 -5.53 -14.62 13.44
N PHE A 102 -4.56 -13.79 13.05
CA PHE A 102 -3.19 -14.20 12.76
C PHE A 102 -2.24 -13.50 13.71
N PRO A 103 -2.03 -14.05 14.92
CA PRO A 103 -1.17 -13.45 15.94
C PRO A 103 0.30 -13.43 15.49
N PHE A 104 1.12 -12.62 16.17
CA PHE A 104 2.55 -12.64 15.99
C PHE A 104 3.11 -14.08 16.10
N LEU A 105 4.07 -14.41 15.25
CA LEU A 105 4.66 -15.76 15.05
C LEU A 105 3.75 -16.78 14.35
N SER A 106 2.51 -16.43 14.03
CA SER A 106 1.69 -17.29 13.18
C SER A 106 2.29 -17.39 11.78
N LYS A 107 2.29 -18.60 11.20
CA LYS A 107 2.70 -18.82 9.80
C LYS A 107 1.90 -18.01 8.78
N ARG A 108 0.76 -17.45 9.16
CA ARG A 108 -0.11 -16.64 8.30
C ARG A 108 -0.16 -15.17 8.72
N GLN A 109 0.65 -14.79 9.73
CA GLN A 109 0.78 -13.38 10.11
C GLN A 109 1.36 -12.59 8.95
N GLY A 110 0.97 -11.33 8.84
CA GLY A 110 1.50 -10.43 7.83
C GLY A 110 0.80 -9.09 7.85
N ILE A 111 1.19 -8.22 6.93
CA ILE A 111 0.60 -6.89 6.77
C ILE A 111 -0.89 -7.02 6.50
N VAL A 112 -1.69 -6.28 7.26
CA VAL A 112 -3.17 -6.36 7.22
C VAL A 112 -3.73 -6.18 5.80
N HIS A 113 -3.12 -5.32 4.99
CA HIS A 113 -3.52 -5.08 3.58
C HIS A 113 -2.98 -6.13 2.59
N VAL A 114 -2.17 -7.07 3.05
CA VAL A 114 -1.76 -8.25 2.29
C VAL A 114 -2.61 -9.45 2.67
N ILE A 115 -2.79 -9.72 3.97
CA ILE A 115 -3.57 -10.86 4.43
C ILE A 115 -5.06 -10.74 4.12
N GLY A 116 -5.63 -9.50 4.11
CA GLY A 116 -7.02 -9.27 3.76
C GLY A 116 -7.38 -9.86 2.39
N PRO A 117 -6.70 -9.47 1.30
CA PRO A 117 -6.85 -10.08 -0.01
C PRO A 117 -6.52 -11.58 -0.05
N GLU A 118 -5.40 -12.00 0.55
CA GLU A 118 -4.96 -13.40 0.53
C GLU A 118 -5.97 -14.37 1.15
N THR A 119 -6.69 -13.93 2.15
CA THR A 119 -7.68 -14.76 2.86
C THR A 119 -9.08 -14.68 2.27
N GLY A 120 -9.32 -13.77 1.31
CA GLY A 120 -10.66 -13.47 0.82
C GLY A 120 -11.49 -12.66 1.83
N ALA A 121 -10.84 -12.00 2.80
CA ALA A 121 -11.50 -11.06 3.71
C ALA A 121 -11.95 -9.80 2.98
N THR A 122 -11.30 -9.48 1.87
CA THR A 122 -11.68 -8.42 0.93
C THR A 122 -12.31 -9.04 -0.30
N LEU A 123 -13.56 -8.66 -0.57
CA LEU A 123 -14.32 -9.12 -1.74
C LEU A 123 -14.96 -7.92 -2.45
N PRO A 124 -15.26 -8.05 -3.76
CA PRO A 124 -15.91 -6.98 -4.51
C PRO A 124 -17.23 -6.52 -3.91
N GLY A 125 -17.48 -5.23 -3.98
CA GLY A 125 -18.71 -4.59 -3.49
C GLY A 125 -18.76 -4.33 -1.99
N MET A 126 -17.78 -4.81 -1.21
CA MET A 126 -17.74 -4.57 0.24
C MET A 126 -17.32 -3.16 0.61
N THR A 127 -17.74 -2.71 1.79
CA THR A 127 -17.12 -1.63 2.53
C THR A 127 -16.08 -2.21 3.49
N VAL A 128 -14.85 -1.70 3.45
CA VAL A 128 -13.71 -2.19 4.25
C VAL A 128 -13.04 -1.04 4.99
N VAL A 129 -12.89 -1.17 6.30
CA VAL A 129 -12.18 -0.18 7.11
C VAL A 129 -11.07 -0.80 7.95
N CYS A 130 -10.10 0.04 8.28
CA CYS A 130 -8.98 -0.29 9.16
C CYS A 130 -8.43 1.01 9.78
N GLY A 131 -7.79 0.92 10.93
CA GLY A 131 -7.06 2.04 11.53
C GLY A 131 -5.74 2.39 10.84
N ASP A 132 -5.64 2.17 9.54
CA ASP A 132 -4.48 2.45 8.68
C ASP A 132 -4.94 3.13 7.38
N SER A 133 -4.22 4.19 6.98
CA SER A 133 -4.56 5.00 5.79
C SER A 133 -4.48 4.21 4.48
N HIS A 134 -3.61 3.18 4.39
CA HIS A 134 -3.46 2.37 3.17
C HIS A 134 -4.53 1.29 3.00
N THR A 135 -5.59 1.33 3.79
CA THR A 135 -6.82 0.54 3.58
C THR A 135 -7.39 0.75 2.18
N SER A 136 -7.10 1.88 1.53
CA SER A 136 -7.42 2.13 0.11
C SER A 136 -6.94 1.02 -0.84
N THR A 137 -5.92 0.23 -0.46
CA THR A 137 -5.44 -0.95 -1.20
C THR A 137 -6.56 -1.87 -1.66
N HIS A 138 -7.56 -2.08 -0.81
CA HIS A 138 -8.66 -3.02 -1.04
C HIS A 138 -9.61 -2.57 -2.17
N GLY A 139 -9.55 -1.31 -2.58
CA GLY A 139 -10.27 -0.79 -3.74
C GLY A 139 -9.88 -1.41 -5.07
N ALA A 140 -8.73 -2.09 -5.13
CA ALA A 140 -8.31 -2.91 -6.27
C ALA A 140 -9.30 -4.04 -6.59
N PHE A 141 -10.13 -4.41 -5.62
CA PHE A 141 -11.18 -5.43 -5.74
C PHE A 141 -12.56 -4.84 -6.06
N GLY A 142 -12.67 -3.56 -6.35
CA GLY A 142 -13.98 -2.89 -6.42
C GLY A 142 -14.69 -2.87 -5.06
N ALA A 143 -13.93 -2.72 -3.98
CA ALA A 143 -14.43 -2.53 -2.62
C ALA A 143 -14.24 -1.07 -2.20
N LEU A 144 -15.21 -0.47 -1.54
CA LEU A 144 -15.07 0.87 -0.95
C LEU A 144 -14.29 0.75 0.35
N ALA A 145 -13.01 1.10 0.28
CA ALA A 145 -12.08 0.87 1.37
C ALA A 145 -11.29 2.13 1.72
N HIS A 146 -11.24 2.46 3.01
CA HIS A 146 -10.49 3.61 3.50
C HIS A 146 -10.10 3.49 4.97
N GLY A 147 -9.04 4.21 5.33
CA GLY A 147 -8.57 4.33 6.70
C GLY A 147 -9.52 5.14 7.58
N ILE A 148 -9.55 4.80 8.85
CA ILE A 148 -10.36 5.45 9.89
C ILE A 148 -9.51 5.74 11.14
N GLY A 149 -9.89 6.76 11.90
CA GLY A 149 -9.23 7.11 13.17
C GLY A 149 -9.58 6.15 14.31
N THR A 150 -8.81 6.18 15.40
CA THR A 150 -8.98 5.27 16.55
C THR A 150 -10.38 5.32 17.16
N SER A 151 -10.99 6.50 17.29
CA SER A 151 -12.38 6.65 17.78
C SER A 151 -13.41 6.10 16.81
N GLU A 152 -13.13 6.16 15.51
CA GLU A 152 -13.99 5.53 14.50
C GLU A 152 -13.83 4.01 14.51
N VAL A 153 -12.63 3.47 14.83
CA VAL A 153 -12.43 2.03 15.05
C VAL A 153 -13.34 1.54 16.17
N GLU A 154 -13.38 2.23 17.32
CA GLU A 154 -14.30 1.94 18.41
C GLU A 154 -15.76 2.01 17.97
N HIS A 155 -16.14 3.08 17.24
CA HIS A 155 -17.49 3.28 16.75
C HIS A 155 -17.94 2.12 15.83
N VAL A 156 -17.12 1.73 14.87
CA VAL A 156 -17.41 0.61 13.96
C VAL A 156 -17.50 -0.70 14.71
N MET A 157 -16.63 -0.95 15.68
CA MET A 157 -16.75 -2.15 16.53
C MET A 157 -18.07 -2.21 17.31
N ALA A 158 -18.55 -1.04 17.79
CA ALA A 158 -19.77 -0.94 18.59
C ALA A 158 -21.06 -1.02 17.75
N THR A 159 -21.05 -0.52 16.52
CA THR A 159 -22.27 -0.25 15.74
C THR A 159 -22.30 -0.87 14.35
N GLN A 160 -21.18 -1.33 13.84
CA GLN A 160 -20.96 -1.78 12.46
C GLN A 160 -21.22 -0.67 11.42
N THR A 161 -21.18 0.58 11.82
CA THR A 161 -21.43 1.72 10.94
C THR A 161 -20.35 2.80 11.07
N LEU A 162 -20.28 3.67 10.09
CA LEU A 162 -19.39 4.83 10.07
C LEU A 162 -20.19 6.06 9.65
N LEU A 163 -19.94 7.21 10.29
CA LEU A 163 -20.45 8.49 9.82
C LEU A 163 -19.51 9.05 8.75
N ALA A 164 -20.03 9.29 7.55
CA ALA A 164 -19.22 9.76 6.43
C ALA A 164 -20.00 10.72 5.53
N LYS A 165 -19.28 11.63 4.86
CA LYS A 165 -19.82 12.44 3.75
C LYS A 165 -19.40 11.80 2.43
N LYS A 166 -20.34 11.75 1.47
CA LYS A 166 -20.08 11.23 0.14
C LYS A 166 -19.01 12.06 -0.55
N ALA A 167 -17.94 11.41 -1.02
CA ALA A 167 -16.89 12.06 -1.79
C ALA A 167 -17.36 12.34 -3.22
N LYS A 168 -16.65 13.23 -3.92
CA LYS A 168 -16.79 13.44 -5.36
C LYS A 168 -16.14 12.30 -6.14
N ASN A 169 -16.52 12.12 -7.39
CA ASN A 169 -15.99 11.12 -8.31
C ASN A 169 -14.86 11.70 -9.17
N MET A 170 -13.66 11.10 -9.11
CA MET A 170 -12.56 11.41 -10.03
C MET A 170 -12.24 10.18 -10.86
N LEU A 171 -12.14 10.35 -12.18
CA LEU A 171 -11.63 9.31 -13.09
C LEU A 171 -10.17 9.61 -13.42
N VAL A 172 -9.29 8.66 -13.17
CA VAL A 172 -7.91 8.68 -13.69
C VAL A 172 -7.77 7.57 -14.73
N LYS A 173 -7.63 7.98 -15.98
CA LYS A 173 -7.61 7.08 -17.13
C LYS A 173 -6.20 6.98 -17.70
N VAL A 174 -5.64 5.77 -17.77
CA VAL A 174 -4.34 5.50 -18.35
C VAL A 174 -4.50 4.58 -19.55
N GLU A 175 -4.31 5.13 -20.75
CA GLU A 175 -4.51 4.42 -22.01
C GLU A 175 -3.21 4.02 -22.68
N GLY A 176 -3.24 2.92 -23.41
CA GLY A 176 -2.10 2.34 -24.11
C GLY A 176 -1.45 1.21 -23.32
N ALA A 177 -0.21 0.89 -23.66
CA ALA A 177 0.60 -0.12 -23.01
C ALA A 177 1.88 0.52 -22.44
N VAL A 178 2.25 0.14 -21.22
CA VAL A 178 3.53 0.56 -20.63
C VAL A 178 4.71 -0.18 -21.28
N ALA A 179 5.88 0.45 -21.26
CA ALA A 179 7.11 -0.21 -21.66
C ALA A 179 7.49 -1.35 -20.70
N ARG A 180 8.25 -2.34 -21.16
CA ARG A 180 8.79 -3.39 -20.28
C ARG A 180 9.61 -2.76 -19.16
N GLY A 181 9.45 -3.25 -17.93
CA GLY A 181 10.11 -2.72 -16.75
C GLY A 181 9.39 -1.54 -16.09
N VAL A 182 8.27 -1.08 -16.63
CA VAL A 182 7.37 -0.11 -16.01
C VAL A 182 6.23 -0.87 -15.32
N THR A 183 5.95 -0.54 -14.07
CA THR A 183 5.06 -1.28 -13.18
C THR A 183 3.90 -0.44 -12.68
N GLY A 184 2.99 -1.01 -11.91
CA GLY A 184 1.92 -0.27 -11.22
C GLY A 184 2.46 0.83 -10.31
N LYS A 185 3.66 0.64 -9.72
CA LYS A 185 4.33 1.66 -8.90
C LYS A 185 4.73 2.89 -9.72
N ASP A 186 5.27 2.68 -10.90
CA ASP A 186 5.65 3.78 -11.78
C ASP A 186 4.44 4.55 -12.28
N ILE A 187 3.35 3.83 -12.61
CA ILE A 187 2.08 4.43 -13.02
C ILE A 187 1.53 5.34 -11.91
N VAL A 188 1.42 4.84 -10.67
CA VAL A 188 0.85 5.64 -9.58
C VAL A 188 1.73 6.82 -9.19
N LEU A 189 3.06 6.66 -9.22
CA LEU A 189 3.99 7.77 -9.00
C LEU A 189 3.86 8.85 -10.08
N ALA A 190 3.73 8.46 -11.35
CA ALA A 190 3.48 9.40 -12.45
C ALA A 190 2.12 10.12 -12.29
N ILE A 191 1.08 9.42 -11.86
CA ILE A 191 -0.23 10.03 -11.55
C ILE A 191 -0.07 11.06 -10.43
N ILE A 192 0.57 10.72 -9.31
CA ILE A 192 0.79 11.62 -8.18
C ILE A 192 1.64 12.82 -8.59
N GLY A 193 2.68 12.61 -9.38
CA GLY A 193 3.48 13.70 -9.95
C GLY A 193 2.66 14.66 -10.83
N ARG A 194 1.62 14.14 -11.51
CA ARG A 194 0.73 14.92 -12.38
C ARG A 194 -0.31 15.73 -11.63
N ILE A 195 -0.96 15.14 -10.61
CA ILE A 195 -2.09 15.77 -9.91
C ILE A 195 -1.69 16.38 -8.55
N GLY A 196 -0.52 16.04 -8.02
CA GLY A 196 -0.05 16.46 -6.71
C GLY A 196 -0.62 15.65 -5.56
N THR A 197 -0.06 15.83 -4.36
CA THR A 197 -0.50 15.15 -3.11
C THR A 197 -1.85 15.64 -2.58
N ALA A 198 -2.36 16.75 -3.10
CA ALA A 198 -3.68 17.31 -2.74
C ALA A 198 -4.70 17.21 -3.87
N GLY A 199 -4.32 16.73 -5.06
CA GLY A 199 -5.20 16.71 -6.23
C GLY A 199 -6.45 15.86 -6.07
N GLY A 200 -6.37 14.79 -5.28
CA GLY A 200 -7.47 13.88 -4.96
C GLY A 200 -8.29 14.26 -3.73
N THR A 201 -7.98 15.40 -3.07
CA THR A 201 -8.67 15.80 -1.83
C THR A 201 -10.18 15.99 -2.05
N GLY A 202 -10.97 15.26 -1.26
CA GLY A 202 -12.43 15.26 -1.38
C GLY A 202 -12.99 14.33 -2.47
N TYR A 203 -12.12 13.55 -3.12
CA TYR A 203 -12.51 12.59 -4.15
C TYR A 203 -12.29 11.14 -3.73
N THR A 204 -13.08 10.26 -4.35
CA THR A 204 -12.73 8.85 -4.56
C THR A 204 -12.23 8.73 -6.00
N ILE A 205 -11.06 8.13 -6.20
CA ILE A 205 -10.46 7.97 -7.53
C ILE A 205 -10.84 6.59 -8.10
N GLU A 206 -11.44 6.58 -9.29
CA GLU A 206 -11.55 5.36 -10.10
C GLU A 206 -10.41 5.34 -11.13
N PHE A 207 -9.58 4.30 -11.06
CA PHE A 207 -8.51 4.07 -12.02
C PHE A 207 -9.03 3.22 -13.16
N ALA A 208 -8.90 3.69 -14.39
CA ALA A 208 -9.42 3.03 -15.59
C ALA A 208 -8.46 3.15 -16.78
N GLY A 209 -8.86 2.61 -17.91
CA GLY A 209 -8.07 2.59 -19.14
C GLY A 209 -7.42 1.25 -19.43
N SER A 210 -6.89 1.10 -20.64
CA SER A 210 -6.33 -0.15 -21.11
C SER A 210 -5.09 -0.59 -20.33
N ALA A 211 -4.23 0.35 -19.92
CA ALA A 211 -3.07 0.07 -19.09
C ALA A 211 -3.46 -0.46 -17.70
N ILE A 212 -4.51 0.10 -17.08
CA ILE A 212 -4.99 -0.35 -15.77
C ILE A 212 -5.61 -1.74 -15.86
N ARG A 213 -6.43 -2.00 -16.88
CA ARG A 213 -6.99 -3.35 -17.11
C ARG A 213 -5.90 -4.39 -17.37
N ALA A 214 -4.79 -4.00 -17.98
CA ALA A 214 -3.65 -4.89 -18.24
C ALA A 214 -2.91 -5.30 -16.96
N LEU A 215 -2.92 -4.47 -15.90
CA LEU A 215 -2.26 -4.78 -14.63
C LEU A 215 -2.79 -6.09 -14.02
N SER A 216 -1.89 -6.76 -13.30
CA SER A 216 -2.23 -7.82 -12.35
C SER A 216 -3.02 -7.27 -11.15
N MET A 217 -3.54 -8.14 -10.30
CA MET A 217 -4.18 -7.69 -9.05
C MET A 217 -3.19 -7.00 -8.13
N GLU A 218 -1.94 -7.47 -8.07
CA GLU A 218 -0.87 -6.86 -7.30
C GLU A 218 -0.56 -5.43 -7.78
N GLY A 219 -0.48 -5.22 -9.09
CA GLY A 219 -0.30 -3.89 -9.67
C GLY A 219 -1.49 -2.96 -9.38
N ARG A 220 -2.73 -3.47 -9.42
CA ARG A 220 -3.93 -2.70 -9.04
C ARG A 220 -3.95 -2.36 -7.55
N MET A 221 -3.52 -3.31 -6.69
CA MET A 221 -3.37 -3.05 -5.26
C MET A 221 -2.34 -1.96 -4.98
N THR A 222 -1.23 -1.93 -5.72
CA THR A 222 -0.23 -0.85 -5.63
C THR A 222 -0.83 0.52 -6.01
N LEU A 223 -1.62 0.58 -7.08
CA LEU A 223 -2.33 1.80 -7.48
C LEU A 223 -3.26 2.31 -6.37
N CYS A 224 -4.17 1.45 -5.92
CA CYS A 224 -5.16 1.82 -4.91
C CYS A 224 -4.52 2.11 -3.55
N ASN A 225 -3.44 1.39 -3.19
CA ASN A 225 -2.64 1.67 -1.99
C ASN A 225 -2.17 3.13 -1.95
N MET A 226 -1.65 3.63 -3.06
CA MET A 226 -1.09 4.98 -3.13
C MET A 226 -2.10 6.06 -3.56
N ALA A 227 -3.38 5.75 -3.72
CA ALA A 227 -4.43 6.76 -3.96
C ALA A 227 -4.50 7.78 -2.82
N ILE A 228 -4.27 7.34 -1.58
CA ILE A 228 -4.22 8.22 -0.41
C ILE A 228 -3.06 9.23 -0.47
N GLU A 229 -1.97 8.89 -1.18
CA GLU A 229 -0.82 9.79 -1.37
C GLU A 229 -1.13 10.93 -2.36
N ALA A 230 -2.17 10.79 -3.16
CA ALA A 230 -2.76 11.86 -3.97
C ALA A 230 -3.80 12.67 -3.19
N GLY A 231 -4.04 12.37 -1.91
CA GLY A 231 -5.03 13.02 -1.06
C GLY A 231 -6.46 12.46 -1.19
N ALA A 232 -6.65 11.40 -1.99
CA ALA A 232 -7.96 10.82 -2.20
C ALA A 232 -8.49 10.06 -0.98
N ARG A 233 -9.82 10.00 -0.81
CA ARG A 233 -10.46 9.21 0.25
C ARG A 233 -10.28 7.70 0.04
N ALA A 234 -10.40 7.27 -1.21
CA ALA A 234 -10.23 5.87 -1.63
C ALA A 234 -9.79 5.81 -3.10
N GLY A 235 -9.23 4.68 -3.51
CA GLY A 235 -8.97 4.35 -4.91
C GLY A 235 -9.75 3.10 -5.29
N LEU A 236 -10.28 3.03 -6.50
CA LEU A 236 -11.10 1.92 -6.98
C LEU A 236 -10.60 1.45 -8.35
N VAL A 237 -10.70 0.16 -8.60
CA VAL A 237 -10.60 -0.44 -9.93
C VAL A 237 -11.86 -1.28 -10.17
N ALA A 238 -12.48 -1.13 -11.32
CA ALA A 238 -13.66 -1.91 -11.69
C ALA A 238 -13.36 -3.42 -11.72
N VAL A 239 -14.35 -4.20 -11.30
CA VAL A 239 -14.24 -5.66 -11.23
C VAL A 239 -14.18 -6.26 -12.65
N ASP A 240 -13.24 -7.16 -12.86
CA ASP A 240 -13.13 -7.96 -14.07
C ASP A 240 -12.80 -9.43 -13.74
N GLU A 241 -12.57 -10.26 -14.76
CA GLU A 241 -12.27 -11.69 -14.57
C GLU A 241 -11.01 -11.91 -13.70
N LYS A 242 -9.98 -11.04 -13.79
CA LYS A 242 -8.77 -11.14 -12.93
C LYS A 242 -9.12 -10.99 -11.45
N THR A 243 -10.02 -10.05 -11.13
CA THR A 243 -10.51 -9.84 -9.76
C THR A 243 -11.26 -11.07 -9.25
N ILE A 244 -12.15 -11.61 -10.07
CA ILE A 244 -12.95 -12.81 -9.76
C ILE A 244 -12.03 -14.02 -9.54
N ASP A 245 -11.09 -14.25 -10.46
CA ASP A 245 -10.14 -15.36 -10.37
C ASP A 245 -9.25 -15.26 -9.12
N TYR A 246 -8.82 -14.05 -8.76
CA TYR A 246 -8.03 -13.84 -7.55
C TYR A 246 -8.82 -14.20 -6.27
N CYS A 247 -10.10 -13.89 -6.22
CA CYS A 247 -10.97 -14.19 -5.07
C CYS A 247 -11.32 -15.68 -4.97
N LYS A 248 -11.21 -16.44 -6.05
CA LYS A 248 -11.68 -17.83 -6.11
C LYS A 248 -10.90 -18.75 -5.16
N GLY A 249 -11.64 -19.51 -4.35
CA GLY A 249 -11.06 -20.52 -3.46
C GLY A 249 -10.28 -19.96 -2.26
N ARG A 250 -10.38 -18.66 -1.97
CA ARG A 250 -9.80 -18.09 -0.74
C ARG A 250 -10.60 -18.54 0.48
N PRO A 251 -9.96 -18.65 1.67
CA PRO A 251 -10.59 -19.19 2.87
C PRO A 251 -11.90 -18.55 3.29
N LEU A 252 -12.05 -17.23 3.09
CA LEU A 252 -13.24 -16.46 3.46
C LEU A 252 -14.09 -16.07 2.25
N SER A 253 -13.77 -16.57 1.06
CA SER A 253 -14.59 -16.38 -0.14
C SER A 253 -15.80 -17.31 -0.12
N PRO A 254 -16.93 -16.90 -0.70
CA PRO A 254 -18.08 -17.76 -0.85
C PRO A 254 -17.76 -19.00 -1.69
N THR A 255 -18.55 -20.07 -1.51
CA THR A 255 -18.37 -21.33 -2.22
C THR A 255 -19.71 -21.84 -2.79
N GLY A 256 -19.68 -22.75 -3.78
CA GLY A 256 -20.88 -23.35 -4.35
C GLY A 256 -21.83 -22.30 -4.93
N VAL A 257 -23.12 -22.42 -4.62
CA VAL A 257 -24.18 -21.52 -5.12
C VAL A 257 -23.95 -20.06 -4.67
N GLU A 258 -23.43 -19.85 -3.47
CA GLU A 258 -23.10 -18.50 -2.96
C GLU A 258 -22.01 -17.84 -3.81
N TRP A 259 -21.04 -18.63 -4.30
CA TRP A 259 -20.03 -18.14 -5.23
C TRP A 259 -20.66 -17.68 -6.55
N ASP A 260 -21.58 -18.47 -7.11
CA ASP A 260 -22.22 -18.14 -8.39
C ASP A 260 -23.06 -16.85 -8.27
N HIS A 261 -23.79 -16.69 -7.16
CA HIS A 261 -24.51 -15.46 -6.87
C HIS A 261 -23.57 -14.26 -6.70
N ALA A 262 -22.48 -14.44 -5.96
CA ALA A 262 -21.49 -13.40 -5.76
C ALA A 262 -20.85 -12.94 -7.08
N VAL A 263 -20.45 -13.89 -7.95
CA VAL A 263 -19.88 -13.58 -9.28
C VAL A 263 -20.88 -12.83 -10.15
N ALA A 264 -22.16 -13.23 -10.13
CA ALA A 264 -23.20 -12.54 -10.88
C ALA A 264 -23.33 -11.06 -10.44
N TYR A 265 -23.30 -10.81 -9.15
CA TYR A 265 -23.31 -9.45 -8.58
C TYR A 265 -22.00 -8.69 -8.90
N TRP A 266 -20.84 -9.31 -8.67
CA TRP A 266 -19.54 -8.67 -8.88
C TRP A 266 -19.35 -8.17 -10.32
N LYS A 267 -19.87 -8.86 -11.31
CA LYS A 267 -19.83 -8.44 -12.72
C LYS A 267 -20.60 -7.14 -12.99
N THR A 268 -21.48 -6.71 -12.08
CA THR A 268 -22.18 -5.42 -12.18
C THR A 268 -21.37 -4.23 -11.63
N LEU A 269 -20.26 -4.51 -10.92
CA LEU A 269 -19.43 -3.51 -10.25
C LEU A 269 -18.45 -2.83 -11.22
N GLN A 270 -19.02 -2.06 -12.11
CA GLN A 270 -18.35 -1.21 -13.09
C GLN A 270 -19.15 0.09 -13.21
N SER A 271 -18.48 1.19 -13.53
CA SER A 271 -19.19 2.45 -13.85
C SER A 271 -20.00 2.31 -15.12
N ASP A 272 -21.20 2.87 -15.12
CA ASP A 272 -22.05 2.91 -16.32
C ASP A 272 -21.39 3.73 -17.41
N THR A 273 -21.71 3.47 -18.68
CA THR A 273 -21.07 4.17 -19.81
C THR A 273 -21.38 5.67 -19.87
N ASP A 274 -22.51 6.09 -19.27
CA ASP A 274 -22.94 7.47 -19.15
C ASP A 274 -22.77 8.01 -17.71
N ALA A 275 -21.95 7.36 -16.89
CA ALA A 275 -21.62 7.82 -15.53
C ALA A 275 -20.90 9.18 -15.57
N HIS A 276 -21.28 10.05 -14.65
CA HIS A 276 -20.66 11.35 -14.52
C HIS A 276 -19.49 11.31 -13.52
N PHE A 277 -18.35 11.87 -13.92
CA PHE A 277 -17.23 12.14 -13.05
C PHE A 277 -17.03 13.64 -12.90
N ASP A 278 -16.85 14.11 -11.66
CA ASP A 278 -16.61 15.53 -11.37
C ASP A 278 -15.26 16.02 -11.94
N THR A 279 -14.30 15.11 -12.07
CA THR A 279 -12.98 15.40 -12.62
C THR A 279 -12.47 14.17 -13.40
N VAL A 280 -11.87 14.44 -14.55
CA VAL A 280 -11.22 13.40 -15.39
C VAL A 280 -9.77 13.80 -15.63
N VAL A 281 -8.85 12.87 -15.38
CA VAL A 281 -7.42 13.00 -15.65
C VAL A 281 -7.00 11.88 -16.61
N GLU A 282 -6.37 12.24 -17.70
CA GLU A 282 -5.90 11.26 -18.71
C GLU A 282 -4.37 11.27 -18.83
N LEU A 283 -3.80 10.06 -18.91
CA LEU A 283 -2.39 9.81 -19.15
C LEU A 283 -2.24 8.80 -20.27
N HIS A 284 -1.13 8.90 -21.01
CA HIS A 284 -0.71 7.90 -21.98
C HIS A 284 0.36 6.99 -21.36
N ALA A 285 0.09 5.70 -21.33
CA ALA A 285 0.97 4.71 -20.72
C ALA A 285 2.38 4.69 -21.37
N ALA A 286 2.46 4.99 -22.66
CA ALA A 286 3.74 5.04 -23.38
C ALA A 286 4.68 6.17 -22.89
N ASP A 287 4.15 7.21 -22.28
CA ASP A 287 4.93 8.34 -21.75
C ASP A 287 5.45 8.08 -20.34
N ILE A 288 4.99 7.01 -19.69
CA ILE A 288 5.38 6.65 -18.33
C ILE A 288 6.68 5.82 -18.38
N LEU A 289 7.73 6.37 -17.81
CA LEU A 289 9.03 5.72 -17.62
C LEU A 289 9.18 5.27 -16.16
N PRO A 290 10.20 4.44 -15.82
CA PRO A 290 10.51 4.12 -14.42
C PRO A 290 10.69 5.39 -13.60
N GLN A 291 9.99 5.47 -12.46
CA GLN A 291 9.87 6.67 -11.63
C GLN A 291 10.80 6.60 -10.41
N VAL A 292 11.32 7.75 -10.00
CA VAL A 292 12.11 7.93 -8.77
C VAL A 292 11.67 9.22 -8.08
N THR A 293 11.28 9.17 -6.82
CA THR A 293 11.06 10.41 -6.05
C THR A 293 12.41 11.02 -5.68
N TRP A 294 12.57 12.32 -5.92
CA TRP A 294 13.82 13.05 -5.63
C TRP A 294 13.75 13.87 -4.33
N GLY A 295 12.54 14.20 -3.86
CA GLY A 295 12.30 15.07 -2.71
C GLY A 295 11.64 14.37 -1.54
N THR A 296 10.96 15.15 -0.70
CA THR A 296 10.36 14.76 0.57
C THR A 296 8.84 14.53 0.49
N SER A 297 8.30 14.39 -0.72
CA SER A 297 6.90 14.12 -1.00
C SER A 297 6.78 13.20 -2.22
N PRO A 298 5.77 12.31 -2.30
CA PRO A 298 5.56 11.46 -3.47
C PRO A 298 5.31 12.23 -4.78
N GLU A 299 4.83 13.47 -4.74
CA GLU A 299 4.68 14.33 -5.92
C GLU A 299 6.00 14.88 -6.44
N MET A 300 7.05 14.91 -5.60
CA MET A 300 8.40 15.27 -5.99
C MET A 300 9.08 14.09 -6.69
N VAL A 301 8.59 13.73 -7.86
CA VAL A 301 8.96 12.55 -8.65
C VAL A 301 9.37 12.95 -10.05
N LEU A 302 10.29 12.19 -10.63
CA LEU A 302 10.75 12.30 -12.01
C LEU A 302 10.96 10.90 -12.57
N ASP A 303 10.98 10.80 -13.89
CA ASP A 303 11.50 9.59 -14.53
C ASP A 303 13.01 9.44 -14.30
N ILE A 304 13.50 8.22 -14.42
CA ILE A 304 14.91 7.87 -14.14
C ILE A 304 15.94 8.67 -14.96
N ASN A 305 15.56 9.22 -16.11
CA ASN A 305 16.41 10.05 -16.94
C ASN A 305 16.39 11.54 -16.55
N GLY A 306 15.54 11.90 -15.58
CA GLY A 306 15.39 13.26 -15.12
C GLY A 306 16.56 13.77 -14.29
N ASN A 307 16.63 15.09 -14.19
CA ASN A 307 17.59 15.78 -13.34
C ASN A 307 16.88 16.47 -12.18
N VAL A 308 17.49 16.45 -11.02
CA VAL A 308 17.02 17.14 -9.81
C VAL A 308 16.68 18.61 -10.16
N PRO A 309 15.48 19.10 -9.81
CA PRO A 309 15.06 20.45 -10.17
C PRO A 309 15.96 21.53 -9.62
N ASP A 310 16.05 22.62 -10.39
CA ASP A 310 16.77 23.82 -10.04
C ASP A 310 15.77 24.86 -9.51
N PRO A 311 15.82 25.23 -8.22
CA PRO A 311 14.88 26.18 -7.63
C PRO A 311 14.92 27.55 -8.32
N ASP A 312 16.07 27.97 -8.89
CA ASP A 312 16.20 29.25 -9.60
C ASP A 312 15.35 29.30 -10.87
N LYS A 313 14.93 28.14 -11.40
CA LYS A 313 14.06 28.03 -12.58
C LYS A 313 12.57 28.01 -12.23
N GLU A 314 12.22 27.84 -10.95
CA GLU A 314 10.83 27.84 -10.49
C GLU A 314 10.34 29.27 -10.28
N LYS A 315 9.20 29.61 -10.90
CA LYS A 315 8.61 30.95 -10.87
C LYS A 315 7.72 31.19 -9.65
N ASP A 316 7.10 30.12 -9.16
CA ASP A 316 6.22 30.18 -7.97
C ASP A 316 7.11 30.19 -6.70
N PRO A 317 7.07 31.24 -5.90
CA PRO A 317 7.90 31.34 -4.70
C PRO A 317 7.67 30.20 -3.71
N SER A 318 6.42 29.76 -3.51
CA SER A 318 6.10 28.68 -2.58
C SER A 318 6.66 27.33 -3.05
N LYS A 319 6.60 27.06 -4.36
CA LYS A 319 7.22 25.88 -4.96
C LYS A 319 8.73 25.94 -4.91
N ARG A 320 9.33 27.12 -5.14
CA ARG A 320 10.78 27.33 -5.02
C ARG A 320 11.25 26.99 -3.61
N ASP A 321 10.62 27.56 -2.57
CA ASP A 321 10.94 27.29 -1.17
C ASP A 321 10.78 25.82 -0.82
N ALA A 322 9.78 25.13 -1.38
CA ALA A 322 9.59 23.70 -1.20
C ALA A 322 10.70 22.88 -1.83
N ILE A 323 11.15 23.25 -3.05
CA ILE A 323 12.28 22.62 -3.72
C ILE A 323 13.56 22.82 -2.91
N GLU A 324 13.87 24.05 -2.47
CA GLU A 324 15.06 24.35 -1.68
C GLU A 324 15.12 23.53 -0.39
N ARG A 325 14.03 23.48 0.37
CA ARG A 325 13.94 22.66 1.58
C ARG A 325 14.16 21.18 1.31
N ALA A 326 13.51 20.66 0.27
CA ALA A 326 13.68 19.26 -0.13
C ALA A 326 15.13 18.94 -0.53
N LEU A 327 15.80 19.83 -1.29
CA LEU A 327 17.20 19.67 -1.68
C LEU A 327 18.12 19.63 -0.45
N VAL A 328 17.91 20.52 0.50
CA VAL A 328 18.69 20.56 1.75
C VAL A 328 18.50 19.26 2.53
N TYR A 329 17.25 18.83 2.77
CA TYR A 329 16.98 17.61 3.51
C TYR A 329 17.55 16.37 2.80
N MET A 330 17.29 16.25 1.50
CA MET A 330 17.74 15.12 0.69
C MET A 330 19.26 15.18 0.38
N GLY A 331 19.94 16.28 0.68
CA GLY A 331 21.35 16.46 0.38
C GLY A 331 21.63 16.35 -1.11
N LEU A 332 20.82 17.01 -1.94
CA LEU A 332 20.91 16.98 -3.39
C LEU A 332 21.37 18.33 -3.96
N GLN A 333 22.03 18.27 -5.10
CA GLN A 333 22.43 19.44 -5.88
C GLN A 333 21.46 19.63 -7.04
N PRO A 334 21.04 20.87 -7.36
CA PRO A 334 20.27 21.17 -8.55
C PRO A 334 20.96 20.65 -9.83
N GLY A 335 20.17 20.13 -10.75
CA GLY A 335 20.66 19.64 -12.05
C GLY A 335 21.36 18.28 -12.03
N LYS A 336 21.56 17.66 -10.85
CA LYS A 336 22.18 16.34 -10.77
C LYS A 336 21.24 15.28 -11.38
N ALA A 337 21.79 14.40 -12.22
CA ALA A 337 21.03 13.30 -12.80
C ALA A 337 20.63 12.28 -11.72
N LEU A 338 19.39 11.76 -11.79
CA LEU A 338 18.90 10.78 -10.83
C LEU A 338 19.69 9.48 -10.85
N ASN A 339 20.14 9.05 -12.02
CA ASN A 339 20.96 7.85 -12.19
C ASN A 339 22.39 7.97 -11.62
N ASP A 340 22.83 9.17 -11.23
CA ASP A 340 24.10 9.40 -10.52
C ASP A 340 23.96 9.39 -8.99
N LEU A 341 22.74 9.18 -8.48
CA LEU A 341 22.49 9.18 -7.04
C LEU A 341 22.83 7.81 -6.43
N PHE A 342 23.90 7.77 -5.64
CA PHE A 342 24.23 6.60 -4.83
C PHE A 342 23.23 6.38 -3.72
N VAL A 343 23.00 5.13 -3.35
CA VAL A 343 22.13 4.72 -2.23
C VAL A 343 22.97 3.95 -1.20
N ASP A 344 22.58 4.08 0.08
CA ASP A 344 23.23 3.40 1.20
C ASP A 344 22.49 2.12 1.60
N LYS A 345 21.17 2.15 1.48
CA LYS A 345 20.28 1.02 1.83
C LYS A 345 19.23 0.79 0.74
N VAL A 346 18.74 -0.44 0.68
CA VAL A 346 17.64 -0.83 -0.22
C VAL A 346 16.59 -1.59 0.58
N PHE A 347 15.35 -1.18 0.44
CA PHE A 347 14.19 -1.81 1.07
C PHE A 347 13.17 -2.25 0.02
N ILE A 348 12.94 -3.56 -0.06
CA ILE A 348 11.87 -4.18 -0.86
C ILE A 348 10.87 -4.77 0.12
N GLY A 349 9.69 -4.15 0.23
CA GLY A 349 8.69 -4.50 1.23
C GLY A 349 7.52 -3.52 1.26
N SER A 350 6.86 -3.38 2.42
CA SER A 350 5.68 -2.52 2.63
C SER A 350 4.37 -3.11 2.10
N CYS A 351 3.23 -2.64 2.60
CA CYS A 351 1.92 -2.99 2.05
C CYS A 351 1.76 -2.64 0.56
N THR A 352 2.62 -1.77 0.05
CA THR A 352 2.62 -1.37 -1.37
C THR A 352 3.20 -2.45 -2.26
N ASN A 353 4.40 -2.96 -1.96
CA ASN A 353 5.16 -3.86 -2.83
C ASN A 353 5.89 -4.97 -2.05
N SER A 354 5.13 -5.87 -1.46
CA SER A 354 5.65 -7.02 -0.71
C SER A 354 4.91 -8.33 -1.03
N ARG A 355 4.15 -8.36 -2.13
CA ARG A 355 3.41 -9.53 -2.59
C ARG A 355 4.31 -10.43 -3.44
N ILE A 356 3.83 -11.63 -3.74
CA ILE A 356 4.64 -12.62 -4.46
C ILE A 356 5.11 -12.12 -5.84
N GLU A 357 4.29 -11.34 -6.55
CA GLU A 357 4.66 -10.79 -7.85
C GLU A 357 5.81 -9.79 -7.71
N ASP A 358 5.76 -8.91 -6.69
CA ASP A 358 6.83 -7.96 -6.40
C ASP A 358 8.17 -8.68 -6.11
N MET A 359 8.12 -9.80 -5.38
CA MET A 359 9.29 -10.63 -5.09
C MET A 359 9.84 -11.30 -6.36
N ARG A 360 8.95 -11.83 -7.22
CA ARG A 360 9.34 -12.43 -8.51
C ARG A 360 10.00 -11.40 -9.43
N GLU A 361 9.42 -10.21 -9.51
CA GLU A 361 9.91 -9.12 -10.34
C GLU A 361 11.31 -8.67 -9.90
N ALA A 362 11.49 -8.40 -8.61
CA ALA A 362 12.79 -8.04 -8.04
C ALA A 362 13.83 -9.17 -8.23
N ALA A 363 13.45 -10.43 -7.94
CA ALA A 363 14.34 -11.57 -8.12
C ALA A 363 14.76 -11.80 -9.58
N ALA A 364 13.85 -11.55 -10.53
CA ALA A 364 14.16 -11.65 -11.95
C ALA A 364 15.24 -10.66 -12.37
N ILE A 365 15.18 -9.42 -11.87
CA ILE A 365 16.21 -8.41 -12.11
C ILE A 365 17.55 -8.81 -11.48
N VAL A 366 17.54 -9.24 -10.21
CA VAL A 366 18.76 -9.73 -9.54
C VAL A 366 19.41 -10.85 -10.34
N LYS A 367 18.62 -11.85 -10.77
CA LYS A 367 19.10 -12.99 -11.57
C LYS A 367 19.62 -12.54 -12.94
N LYS A 368 18.94 -11.61 -13.60
CA LYS A 368 19.31 -11.10 -14.94
C LYS A 368 20.63 -10.35 -14.92
N ILE A 369 20.85 -9.51 -13.93
CA ILE A 369 22.10 -8.76 -13.76
C ILE A 369 23.23 -9.72 -13.34
N GLY A 370 22.94 -10.72 -12.49
CA GLY A 370 23.86 -11.80 -12.12
C GLY A 370 25.06 -11.33 -11.28
N GLN A 371 24.98 -10.17 -10.64
CA GLN A 371 26.03 -9.61 -9.78
C GLN A 371 25.57 -9.57 -8.33
N LYS A 372 26.50 -9.32 -7.42
CA LYS A 372 26.20 -9.11 -6.00
C LYS A 372 25.84 -7.67 -5.70
N VAL A 373 25.20 -7.47 -4.56
CA VAL A 373 24.93 -6.15 -3.98
C VAL A 373 26.22 -5.34 -3.94
N ALA A 374 26.15 -4.08 -4.39
CA ALA A 374 27.29 -3.19 -4.50
C ALA A 374 27.95 -2.91 -3.14
N LYS A 375 29.24 -2.70 -3.12
CA LYS A 375 30.04 -2.52 -1.89
C LYS A 375 29.64 -1.29 -1.05
N ASN A 376 29.07 -0.27 -1.67
CA ASN A 376 28.59 0.92 -0.96
C ASN A 376 27.23 0.71 -0.28
N ILE A 377 26.51 -0.35 -0.61
CA ILE A 377 25.23 -0.68 0.04
C ILE A 377 25.52 -1.32 1.39
N LYS A 378 25.10 -0.64 2.45
CA LYS A 378 25.23 -1.11 3.85
C LYS A 378 24.24 -2.20 4.20
N LEU A 379 23.04 -2.13 3.59
CA LEU A 379 21.95 -3.10 3.80
C LEU A 379 21.02 -3.10 2.59
N ALA A 380 20.82 -4.28 2.01
CA ALA A 380 19.75 -4.54 1.07
C ALA A 380 18.85 -5.61 1.69
N MET A 381 17.57 -5.28 1.92
CA MET A 381 16.64 -6.17 2.59
C MET A 381 15.39 -6.42 1.75
N VAL A 382 14.87 -7.64 1.86
CA VAL A 382 13.61 -8.06 1.25
C VAL A 382 12.71 -8.60 2.36
N VAL A 383 11.54 -7.98 2.50
CA VAL A 383 10.57 -8.29 3.56
C VAL A 383 9.27 -8.74 2.89
N PRO A 384 8.93 -10.04 2.94
CA PRO A 384 7.63 -10.53 2.45
C PRO A 384 6.47 -9.90 3.20
N GLY A 385 5.35 -9.67 2.51
CA GLY A 385 4.19 -9.02 3.10
C GLY A 385 3.39 -9.90 4.05
N SER A 386 3.53 -11.22 3.94
CA SER A 386 2.87 -12.18 4.80
C SER A 386 3.67 -13.49 4.89
N GLY A 387 3.33 -14.32 5.85
CA GLY A 387 3.88 -15.66 5.97
C GLY A 387 3.55 -16.54 4.75
N LEU A 388 2.39 -16.34 4.12
CA LEU A 388 2.01 -17.05 2.90
C LEU A 388 2.86 -16.61 1.71
N VAL A 389 3.13 -15.31 1.56
CA VAL A 389 4.07 -14.80 0.54
C VAL A 389 5.46 -15.36 0.78
N LYS A 390 5.93 -15.35 2.03
CA LYS A 390 7.24 -15.91 2.40
C LYS A 390 7.34 -17.38 2.01
N GLU A 391 6.39 -18.20 2.42
CA GLU A 391 6.34 -19.62 2.11
C GLU A 391 6.34 -19.88 0.59
N GLN A 392 5.54 -19.12 -0.15
CA GLN A 392 5.49 -19.24 -1.59
C GLN A 392 6.81 -18.83 -2.24
N ALA A 393 7.40 -17.71 -1.84
CA ALA A 393 8.68 -17.23 -2.37
C ALA A 393 9.81 -18.23 -2.08
N GLU A 394 9.81 -18.85 -0.90
CA GLU A 394 10.78 -19.89 -0.51
C GLU A 394 10.59 -21.17 -1.34
N ARG A 395 9.35 -21.60 -1.55
CA ARG A 395 9.04 -22.76 -2.42
C ARG A 395 9.46 -22.52 -3.87
N GLU A 396 9.38 -21.29 -4.36
CA GLU A 396 9.83 -20.88 -5.70
C GLU A 396 11.35 -20.62 -5.77
N GLY A 397 12.08 -20.69 -4.67
CA GLY A 397 13.52 -20.45 -4.60
C GLY A 397 13.93 -18.97 -4.73
N LEU A 398 12.99 -18.03 -4.62
CA LEU A 398 13.30 -16.60 -4.77
C LEU A 398 14.22 -16.09 -3.67
N HIS A 399 14.05 -16.58 -2.44
CA HIS A 399 14.90 -16.23 -1.30
C HIS A 399 16.36 -16.60 -1.51
N GLU A 400 16.64 -17.69 -2.22
CA GLU A 400 18.02 -18.11 -2.52
C GLU A 400 18.67 -17.15 -3.52
N ILE A 401 17.91 -16.65 -4.51
CA ILE A 401 18.40 -15.66 -5.47
C ILE A 401 18.83 -14.40 -4.71
N PHE A 402 17.99 -13.90 -3.79
CA PHE A 402 18.30 -12.73 -2.99
C PHE A 402 19.50 -12.94 -2.08
N LYS A 403 19.52 -14.02 -1.31
CA LYS A 403 20.64 -14.35 -0.40
C LYS A 403 21.97 -14.54 -1.14
N ALA A 404 21.94 -15.22 -2.29
CA ALA A 404 23.13 -15.42 -3.11
C ALA A 404 23.69 -14.10 -3.65
N ALA A 405 22.83 -13.10 -3.93
CA ALA A 405 23.23 -11.78 -4.33
C ALA A 405 23.71 -10.89 -3.16
N GLY A 406 23.41 -11.25 -1.90
CA GLY A 406 23.81 -10.51 -0.70
C GLY A 406 22.69 -9.66 -0.10
N PHE A 407 21.42 -9.91 -0.45
CA PHE A 407 20.27 -9.33 0.26
C PHE A 407 19.99 -10.11 1.55
N GLU A 408 19.48 -9.42 2.55
CA GLU A 408 18.91 -10.03 3.73
C GLU A 408 17.44 -10.40 3.47
N TRP A 409 17.11 -11.68 3.67
CA TRP A 409 15.76 -12.21 3.61
C TRP A 409 15.14 -12.20 5.00
N ARG A 410 14.06 -11.46 5.18
CA ARG A 410 13.49 -11.11 6.48
C ARG A 410 12.17 -11.85 6.76
N GLU A 411 11.72 -11.77 8.01
CA GLU A 411 10.41 -12.23 8.42
C GLU A 411 9.31 -11.19 8.03
N PRO A 412 8.04 -11.65 7.86
CA PRO A 412 6.96 -10.77 7.38
C PRO A 412 6.61 -9.64 8.35
N GLY A 413 6.33 -8.44 7.81
CA GLY A 413 5.88 -7.28 8.56
C GLY A 413 6.02 -5.98 7.78
N CYS A 414 5.60 -4.87 8.38
CA CYS A 414 5.72 -3.53 7.79
C CYS A 414 7.17 -3.03 7.73
N SER A 415 8.03 -3.48 8.66
CA SER A 415 9.47 -3.21 8.64
C SER A 415 9.80 -1.71 8.53
N MET A 416 10.73 -1.38 7.64
CA MET A 416 11.22 -0.01 7.41
C MET A 416 10.14 0.94 6.84
N CYS A 417 8.95 0.46 6.44
CA CYS A 417 7.90 1.34 5.91
C CYS A 417 7.53 2.48 6.87
N LEU A 418 7.49 2.19 8.18
CA LEU A 418 7.18 3.13 9.26
C LEU A 418 8.32 3.36 10.24
N ALA A 419 9.35 2.51 10.20
CA ALA A 419 10.44 2.49 11.18
C ALA A 419 9.95 2.39 12.65
N MET A 420 8.87 1.65 12.89
CA MET A 420 8.34 1.37 14.23
C MET A 420 9.03 0.19 14.91
N ASN A 421 9.94 -0.47 14.22
CA ASN A 421 10.79 -1.54 14.74
C ASN A 421 12.28 -1.17 14.57
N ALA A 422 13.18 -2.13 14.69
CA ALA A 422 14.62 -1.91 14.54
C ALA A 422 15.06 -1.57 13.10
N ASP A 423 14.22 -1.86 12.11
CA ASP A 423 14.51 -1.60 10.69
C ASP A 423 14.31 -0.12 10.37
N ARG A 424 15.38 0.65 10.30
CA ARG A 424 15.33 2.09 10.05
C ARG A 424 16.59 2.61 9.36
N LEU A 425 16.47 3.82 8.81
CA LEU A 425 17.60 4.61 8.32
C LEU A 425 18.26 5.38 9.46
N GLU A 426 19.57 5.50 9.39
CA GLU A 426 20.33 6.46 10.20
C GLU A 426 20.32 7.85 9.51
N PRO A 427 20.55 8.93 10.26
CA PRO A 427 20.59 10.27 9.71
C PRO A 427 21.54 10.40 8.52
N GLY A 428 21.04 10.95 7.41
CA GLY A 428 21.79 11.15 6.18
C GLY A 428 21.84 9.94 5.25
N GLU A 429 21.46 8.73 5.69
CA GLU A 429 21.41 7.56 4.83
C GLU A 429 20.33 7.68 3.76
N ARG A 430 20.66 7.27 2.54
CA ARG A 430 19.80 7.29 1.37
C ARG A 430 19.30 5.89 1.04
N CYS A 431 17.98 5.73 0.89
CA CYS A 431 17.35 4.45 0.61
C CYS A 431 16.59 4.45 -0.72
N ALA A 432 16.81 3.44 -1.54
CA ALA A 432 15.88 3.05 -2.60
C ALA A 432 14.81 2.15 -1.98
N SER A 433 13.56 2.61 -1.97
CA SER A 433 12.48 2.00 -1.17
C SER A 433 11.23 1.73 -1.99
N THR A 434 10.64 0.57 -1.81
CA THR A 434 9.34 0.23 -2.40
C THR A 434 8.15 0.62 -1.50
N SER A 435 8.39 1.34 -0.42
CA SER A 435 7.32 1.87 0.43
C SER A 435 6.45 2.91 -0.29
N ASN A 436 5.48 3.46 0.40
CA ASN A 436 4.48 4.36 -0.17
C ASN A 436 4.73 5.84 0.14
N ARG A 437 5.49 6.16 1.18
CA ARG A 437 5.74 7.52 1.68
C ARG A 437 7.22 7.78 1.87
N ASN A 438 7.63 9.03 1.58
CA ASN A 438 9.01 9.48 1.68
C ASN A 438 9.17 10.85 2.37
N PHE A 439 8.19 11.27 3.18
CA PHE A 439 8.35 12.51 3.94
C PHE A 439 9.47 12.41 4.97
N GLU A 440 9.92 13.56 5.45
CA GLU A 440 11.03 13.68 6.39
C GLU A 440 10.87 12.77 7.61
N GLY A 441 11.86 11.96 7.89
CA GLY A 441 11.87 11.04 9.04
C GLY A 441 11.03 9.77 8.90
N ARG A 442 10.33 9.53 7.77
CA ARG A 442 9.42 8.39 7.61
C ARG A 442 10.06 7.03 7.86
N GLN A 443 11.26 6.82 7.35
CA GLN A 443 12.01 5.57 7.52
C GLN A 443 13.13 5.68 8.58
N GLY A 444 13.09 6.71 9.42
CA GLY A 444 14.07 7.03 10.46
C GLY A 444 14.45 8.50 10.42
N ALA A 445 14.73 9.08 11.60
CA ALA A 445 15.05 10.49 11.73
C ALA A 445 16.25 10.89 10.84
N GLY A 446 16.08 11.89 9.97
CA GLY A 446 17.08 12.33 9.02
C GLY A 446 17.38 11.38 7.86
N GLY A 447 16.63 10.27 7.73
CA GLY A 447 16.73 9.33 6.62
C GLY A 447 16.18 9.93 5.31
N ARG A 448 16.80 9.58 4.18
CA ARG A 448 16.51 10.11 2.84
C ARG A 448 15.92 9.01 1.96
N THR A 449 14.60 9.00 1.81
CA THR A 449 13.88 7.95 1.09
C THR A 449 13.54 8.36 -0.33
N HIS A 450 13.88 7.50 -1.29
CA HIS A 450 13.43 7.59 -2.68
C HIS A 450 12.48 6.42 -2.98
N LEU A 451 11.25 6.74 -3.37
CA LEU A 451 10.28 5.72 -3.77
C LEU A 451 10.56 5.24 -5.19
N VAL A 452 10.60 3.93 -5.35
CA VAL A 452 10.85 3.25 -6.63
C VAL A 452 10.06 1.95 -6.72
N SER A 453 9.98 1.34 -7.91
CA SER A 453 9.43 0.00 -8.10
C SER A 453 10.35 -1.09 -7.55
N PRO A 454 9.85 -2.32 -7.28
CA PRO A 454 10.66 -3.46 -6.84
C PRO A 454 11.84 -3.76 -7.78
N ALA A 455 11.59 -3.70 -9.08
CA ALA A 455 12.63 -3.89 -10.10
C ALA A 455 13.73 -2.82 -10.02
N MET A 456 13.34 -1.55 -9.86
CA MET A 456 14.28 -0.44 -9.71
C MET A 456 15.08 -0.54 -8.40
N ALA A 457 14.45 -0.94 -7.30
CA ALA A 457 15.11 -1.15 -6.02
C ALA A 457 16.15 -2.27 -6.10
N ALA A 458 15.79 -3.39 -6.74
CA ALA A 458 16.69 -4.52 -6.96
C ALA A 458 17.90 -4.12 -7.83
N ALA A 459 17.68 -3.39 -8.92
CA ALA A 459 18.75 -2.89 -9.78
C ALA A 459 19.66 -1.90 -9.03
N ALA A 460 19.08 -1.00 -8.23
CA ALA A 460 19.84 -0.04 -7.43
C ALA A 460 20.73 -0.74 -6.37
N ALA A 461 20.26 -1.83 -5.77
CA ALA A 461 21.08 -2.63 -4.84
C ALA A 461 22.33 -3.20 -5.49
N ILE A 462 22.21 -3.71 -6.72
CA ILE A 462 23.33 -4.33 -7.44
C ILE A 462 24.31 -3.26 -7.98
N HIS A 463 23.83 -2.12 -8.41
CA HIS A 463 24.69 -1.07 -8.98
C HIS A 463 25.19 -0.06 -7.94
N GLY A 464 24.56 0.02 -6.75
CA GLY A 464 24.88 1.00 -5.71
C GLY A 464 24.35 2.41 -5.97
N HIS A 465 23.65 2.61 -7.07
CA HIS A 465 23.00 3.87 -7.50
C HIS A 465 21.75 3.57 -8.34
N PHE A 466 20.91 4.56 -8.58
CA PHE A 466 19.75 4.35 -9.43
C PHE A 466 20.18 4.10 -10.89
N VAL A 467 19.50 3.15 -11.54
CA VAL A 467 19.72 2.78 -12.94
C VAL A 467 18.40 2.53 -13.65
N ASP A 468 18.35 2.76 -14.94
CA ASP A 468 17.17 2.44 -15.73
C ASP A 468 17.00 0.93 -15.87
N VAL A 469 16.03 0.39 -15.17
CA VAL A 469 15.77 -1.05 -15.12
C VAL A 469 15.38 -1.66 -16.47
N ARG A 470 14.89 -0.85 -17.41
CA ARG A 470 14.54 -1.30 -18.78
C ARG A 470 15.73 -1.89 -19.55
N LYS A 471 16.95 -1.59 -19.12
CA LYS A 471 18.18 -2.19 -19.67
C LYS A 471 18.34 -3.68 -19.33
N PHE A 472 17.56 -4.18 -18.35
CA PHE A 472 17.67 -5.53 -17.79
C PHE A 472 16.39 -6.38 -17.93
N VAL A 473 15.37 -5.94 -18.65
CA VAL A 473 14.10 -6.66 -18.82
C VAL A 473 13.89 -7.20 -20.23
#